data_e09ba085c67e4af003b1d2443efe8915
#
_entry.id   e09ba085c67e4af003b1d2443efe8915
#
_cell.length_a   1.000
_cell.length_b   1.000
_cell.length_c   1.000
_cell.angle_alpha   90.00
_cell.angle_beta   90.00
_cell.angle_gamma   90.00
#
_symmetry.space_group_name_H-M   'P 1'
#
loop_
_entity.id
_entity.type
_entity.pdbx_description
1 polymer ?
#
loop_
_entity_poly.entity_id
_entity_poly.type
_entity_poly.pdbx_seq_one_letter_code
_entity_poly.pdbx_strand_id
1 'polypeptide(L)'
;MSLRIVALAAICVATEVRAFDWDVPGLVASAEVGEKIQANGMPMKIFVARSKLKPRELLENYQKRFRTAGFYVPPVALKIAGLKLPRVTALDTISLWSYLVYVFPEPDGTTTLVMGAADLKGRQAGKISGGFPAPAFPGSTAPFASNVEFARTLSFSTTAKEDEVVDFYRQTLPSGGWKERERGSFVREGRLLRLLSKGEGKDVRIVLVEEADLAPLEIPKN
;
A
#
# COMPACT_ATOMS: atom_id res chain seq x y z
N MET A 1 26.62 43.44 -34.40
CA MET A 1 25.43 43.04 -33.62
C MET A 1 25.51 41.58 -33.28
N SER A 2 25.99 41.23 -32.08
CA SER A 2 26.23 39.81 -31.68
C SER A 2 25.07 39.32 -30.89
N LEU A 3 24.37 38.32 -31.42
CA LEU A 3 23.24 37.66 -30.80
C LEU A 3 23.76 36.63 -29.76
N ARG A 4 23.60 36.91 -28.48
CA ARG A 4 23.92 35.94 -27.40
C ARG A 4 22.73 35.02 -27.20
N ILE A 5 22.90 33.75 -27.59
CA ILE A 5 21.96 32.67 -27.30
C ILE A 5 22.21 32.26 -25.85
N VAL A 6 21.24 32.55 -24.96
CA VAL A 6 21.21 32.01 -23.58
C VAL A 6 20.56 30.65 -23.65
N ALA A 7 21.35 29.59 -23.51
CA ALA A 7 20.83 28.23 -23.35
C ALA A 7 20.30 28.05 -21.95
N LEU A 8 18.98 27.92 -21.82
CA LEU A 8 18.31 27.59 -20.57
C LEU A 8 18.44 26.07 -20.34
N ALA A 9 19.38 25.66 -19.50
CA ALA A 9 19.50 24.27 -19.09
C ALA A 9 18.34 23.92 -18.14
N ALA A 10 17.38 23.15 -18.61
CA ALA A 10 16.34 22.57 -17.77
C ALA A 10 16.98 21.48 -16.89
N ILE A 11 17.15 21.77 -15.61
CA ILE A 11 17.57 20.78 -14.61
C ILE A 11 16.36 19.90 -14.35
N CYS A 12 16.30 18.73 -15.01
CA CYS A 12 15.43 17.63 -14.61
C CYS A 12 15.92 17.11 -13.25
N VAL A 13 15.32 17.57 -12.17
CA VAL A 13 15.47 16.93 -10.87
C VAL A 13 14.72 15.60 -10.95
N ALA A 14 15.45 14.53 -11.26
CA ALA A 14 14.94 13.18 -11.07
C ALA A 14 14.70 13.01 -9.57
N THR A 15 13.45 13.06 -9.15
CA THR A 15 13.05 12.65 -7.80
C THR A 15 13.29 11.15 -7.71
N GLU A 16 14.45 10.77 -7.18
CA GLU A 16 14.67 9.40 -6.74
C GLU A 16 13.54 9.04 -5.76
N VAL A 17 12.75 8.05 -6.15
CA VAL A 17 11.75 7.45 -5.25
C VAL A 17 12.54 6.81 -4.12
N ARG A 18 12.72 7.54 -3.02
CA ARG A 18 13.38 6.99 -1.84
C ARG A 18 12.53 5.84 -1.33
N ALA A 19 13.12 4.64 -1.32
CA ALA A 19 12.58 3.51 -0.59
C ALA A 19 12.32 3.94 0.87
N PHE A 20 11.24 3.44 1.48
CA PHE A 20 10.93 3.73 2.88
C PHE A 20 12.11 3.37 3.76
N ASP A 21 12.52 4.29 4.62
CA ASP A 21 13.59 4.09 5.58
C ASP A 21 13.12 3.18 6.73
N TRP A 22 13.75 2.02 6.84
CA TRP A 22 13.50 1.00 7.86
C TRP A 22 14.18 1.28 9.20
N ASP A 23 14.38 2.53 9.58
CA ASP A 23 14.86 2.84 10.93
C ASP A 23 14.07 2.06 11.99
N VAL A 24 14.76 1.22 12.77
CA VAL A 24 14.17 0.32 13.76
C VAL A 24 14.32 0.89 15.17
N PRO A 25 13.22 1.32 15.82
CA PRO A 25 13.30 1.82 17.17
C PRO A 25 13.85 0.77 18.13
N GLY A 26 14.82 1.14 18.98
CA GLY A 26 15.42 0.23 19.94
C GLY A 26 16.23 -0.92 19.31
N LEU A 27 16.79 -0.69 18.13
CA LEU A 27 17.59 -1.69 17.37
C LEU A 27 18.67 -2.34 18.22
N VAL A 28 18.73 -3.68 18.17
CA VAL A 28 19.78 -4.51 18.76
C VAL A 28 20.65 -5.09 17.67
N ALA A 29 20.04 -5.63 16.63
CA ALA A 29 20.70 -6.21 15.47
C ALA A 29 19.80 -6.15 14.25
N SER A 30 20.38 -6.14 13.06
CA SER A 30 19.64 -6.24 11.79
C SER A 30 20.44 -7.00 10.75
N ALA A 31 19.72 -7.63 9.83
CA ALA A 31 20.26 -8.29 8.65
C ALA A 31 19.32 -8.06 7.46
N GLU A 32 19.88 -7.79 6.30
CA GLU A 32 19.15 -7.80 5.03
C GLU A 32 19.13 -9.23 4.49
N VAL A 33 17.93 -9.74 4.20
CA VAL A 33 17.75 -11.11 3.71
C VAL A 33 17.56 -11.08 2.20
N GLY A 34 18.67 -10.95 1.49
CA GLY A 34 18.73 -11.07 0.03
C GLY A 34 18.12 -9.91 -0.78
N GLU A 35 18.87 -9.46 -1.78
CA GLU A 35 18.47 -8.33 -2.64
C GLU A 35 17.48 -8.70 -3.77
N LYS A 36 17.25 -9.99 -4.03
CA LYS A 36 16.51 -10.47 -5.22
C LYS A 36 15.50 -11.58 -4.87
N ILE A 37 14.67 -11.33 -3.86
CA ILE A 37 13.57 -12.25 -3.55
C ILE A 37 12.39 -11.91 -4.46
N GLN A 38 11.77 -12.94 -5.02
CA GLN A 38 10.51 -12.79 -5.76
C GLN A 38 9.42 -13.63 -5.09
N ALA A 39 8.31 -13.00 -4.80
CA ALA A 39 7.10 -13.71 -4.38
C ALA A 39 5.97 -13.41 -5.38
N ASN A 40 5.41 -14.47 -5.97
CA ASN A 40 4.38 -14.38 -7.01
C ASN A 40 4.79 -13.48 -8.20
N GLY A 41 6.08 -13.51 -8.59
CA GLY A 41 6.62 -12.68 -9.66
C GLY A 41 6.83 -11.21 -9.32
N MET A 42 6.69 -10.81 -8.05
CA MET A 42 6.97 -9.45 -7.58
C MET A 42 8.36 -9.39 -6.94
N PRO A 43 9.19 -8.42 -7.33
CA PRO A 43 10.43 -8.12 -6.61
C PRO A 43 10.12 -7.69 -5.17
N MET A 44 10.81 -8.31 -4.23
CA MET A 44 10.67 -8.02 -2.80
C MET A 44 12.03 -7.79 -2.16
N LYS A 45 12.06 -6.89 -1.19
CA LYS A 45 13.18 -6.74 -0.25
C LYS A 45 12.70 -7.20 1.12
N ILE A 46 13.49 -8.00 1.81
CA ILE A 46 13.19 -8.49 3.16
C ILE A 46 14.31 -8.08 4.08
N PHE A 47 13.94 -7.51 5.22
CA PHE A 47 14.83 -7.13 6.32
C PHE A 47 14.39 -7.84 7.58
N VAL A 48 15.34 -8.30 8.37
CA VAL A 48 15.09 -8.84 9.70
C VAL A 48 15.83 -7.99 10.71
N ALA A 49 15.16 -7.63 11.78
CA ALA A 49 15.78 -6.87 12.85
C ALA A 49 15.33 -7.38 14.21
N ARG A 50 16.11 -7.07 15.24
CA ARG A 50 15.80 -7.32 16.64
C ARG A 50 15.76 -6.01 17.39
N SER A 51 14.72 -5.79 18.19
CA SER A 51 14.48 -4.57 18.96
C SER A 51 14.29 -4.87 20.43
N LYS A 52 14.67 -3.90 21.29
CA LYS A 52 14.37 -3.92 22.72
C LYS A 52 12.93 -3.56 23.04
N LEU A 53 12.20 -2.97 22.08
CA LEU A 53 10.82 -2.54 22.28
C LEU A 53 9.85 -3.72 22.20
N LYS A 54 8.72 -3.59 22.89
CA LYS A 54 7.66 -4.60 22.86
C LYS A 54 6.92 -4.60 21.50
N PRO A 55 6.32 -5.72 21.11
CA PRO A 55 5.58 -5.85 19.84
C PRO A 55 4.58 -4.72 19.58
N ARG A 56 3.81 -4.34 20.60
CA ARG A 56 2.80 -3.28 20.50
C ARG A 56 3.43 -1.93 20.17
N GLU A 57 4.48 -1.55 20.86
CA GLU A 57 5.18 -0.27 20.66
C GLU A 57 5.74 -0.16 19.24
N LEU A 58 6.28 -1.27 18.71
CA LEU A 58 6.79 -1.35 17.34
C LEU A 58 5.68 -1.21 16.30
N LEU A 59 4.56 -1.91 16.48
CA LEU A 59 3.41 -1.82 15.56
C LEU A 59 2.83 -0.40 15.53
N GLU A 60 2.64 0.22 16.70
CA GLU A 60 2.14 1.60 16.81
C GLU A 60 3.12 2.59 16.15
N ASN A 61 4.43 2.39 16.34
CA ASN A 61 5.47 3.23 15.72
C ASN A 61 5.42 3.15 14.19
N TYR A 62 5.45 1.93 13.63
CA TYR A 62 5.41 1.76 12.17
C TYR A 62 4.07 2.22 11.57
N GLN A 63 2.96 2.00 12.25
CA GLN A 63 1.67 2.51 11.83
C GLN A 63 1.67 4.05 11.73
N LYS A 64 2.24 4.73 12.74
CA LYS A 64 2.39 6.19 12.75
C LYS A 64 3.32 6.65 11.62
N ARG A 65 4.48 6.01 11.46
CA ARG A 65 5.46 6.36 10.41
C ARG A 65 4.89 6.22 9.00
N PHE A 66 4.19 5.13 8.72
CA PHE A 66 3.54 4.92 7.43
C PHE A 66 2.48 5.98 7.15
N ARG A 67 1.66 6.33 8.15
CA ARG A 67 0.68 7.42 8.00
C ARG A 67 1.34 8.77 7.78
N THR A 68 2.41 9.07 8.52
CA THR A 68 3.18 10.33 8.35
C THR A 68 3.84 10.40 6.98
N ALA A 69 4.26 9.26 6.40
CA ALA A 69 4.77 9.18 5.03
C ALA A 69 3.66 9.33 3.97
N GLY A 70 2.40 9.44 4.38
CA GLY A 70 1.25 9.57 3.47
C GLY A 70 0.82 8.25 2.83
N PHE A 71 1.24 7.11 3.39
CA PHE A 71 0.83 5.80 2.90
C PHE A 71 -0.57 5.44 3.41
N TYR A 72 -1.28 4.68 2.62
CA TYR A 72 -2.50 4.04 3.08
C TYR A 72 -2.16 2.94 4.07
N VAL A 73 -2.69 3.03 5.27
CA VAL A 73 -2.56 2.02 6.33
C VAL A 73 -3.96 1.51 6.65
N PRO A 74 -4.28 0.25 6.36
CA PRO A 74 -5.58 -0.33 6.68
C PRO A 74 -5.94 -0.14 8.16
N PRO A 75 -7.21 0.05 8.51
CA PRO A 75 -7.63 0.05 9.91
C PRO A 75 -7.30 -1.31 10.52
N VAL A 76 -6.56 -1.24 11.58
CA VAL A 76 -5.86 -2.26 12.37
C VAL A 76 -6.24 -3.73 12.16
N ALA A 77 -5.14 -4.50 11.98
CA ALA A 77 -4.99 -5.94 12.21
C ALA A 77 -6.04 -6.83 11.57
N LEU A 78 -5.81 -7.10 10.31
CA LEU A 78 -6.39 -8.24 9.62
C LEU A 78 -6.11 -9.54 10.40
N LYS A 79 -7.09 -10.04 11.14
CA LYS A 79 -7.17 -11.46 11.44
C LYS A 79 -7.47 -12.17 10.11
N ILE A 80 -6.43 -12.47 9.34
CA ILE A 80 -6.61 -13.46 8.29
C ILE A 80 -6.88 -14.77 9.01
N ALA A 81 -8.00 -15.42 8.67
CA ALA A 81 -8.32 -16.72 9.19
C ALA A 81 -7.12 -17.65 9.01
N GLY A 82 -6.50 -18.08 10.11
CA GLY A 82 -5.31 -18.93 10.13
C GLY A 82 -3.98 -18.27 10.47
N LEU A 83 -3.78 -16.96 10.29
CA LEU A 83 -2.55 -16.27 10.67
C LEU A 83 -2.79 -15.35 11.89
N LYS A 84 -2.34 -15.80 13.07
CA LYS A 84 -2.47 -15.06 14.34
C LYS A 84 -1.32 -14.09 14.62
N LEU A 85 -0.48 -13.77 13.61
CA LEU A 85 0.72 -12.97 13.83
C LEU A 85 0.40 -11.47 13.81
N PRO A 86 0.81 -10.72 14.86
CA PRO A 86 0.65 -9.27 14.91
C PRO A 86 1.50 -8.62 13.78
N ARG A 87 0.85 -7.76 12.98
CA ARG A 87 1.51 -7.09 11.87
C ARG A 87 0.90 -5.74 11.57
N VAL A 88 1.65 -4.90 10.88
CA VAL A 88 1.17 -3.69 10.21
C VAL A 88 1.53 -3.76 8.73
N THR A 89 0.63 -3.29 7.89
CA THR A 89 0.82 -3.19 6.44
C THR A 89 0.59 -1.76 6.00
N ALA A 90 1.21 -1.37 4.90
CA ALA A 90 0.99 -0.07 4.28
C ALA A 90 1.13 -0.15 2.76
N LEU A 91 0.46 0.75 2.06
CA LEU A 91 0.54 0.89 0.62
C LEU A 91 0.91 2.34 0.27
N ASP A 92 2.05 2.53 -0.38
CA ASP A 92 2.34 3.75 -1.09
C ASP A 92 1.53 3.76 -2.39
N THR A 93 0.47 4.55 -2.42
CA THR A 93 -0.46 4.63 -3.55
C THR A 93 0.10 5.42 -4.74
N ILE A 94 1.24 6.10 -4.57
CA ILE A 94 1.91 6.83 -5.64
C ILE A 94 2.93 5.95 -6.33
N SER A 95 3.90 5.47 -5.58
CA SER A 95 4.97 4.66 -6.12
C SER A 95 4.60 3.18 -6.26
N LEU A 96 3.42 2.78 -5.78
CA LEU A 96 2.89 1.41 -5.79
C LEU A 96 3.84 0.41 -5.09
N TRP A 97 4.33 0.80 -3.93
CA TRP A 97 5.06 -0.09 -3.03
C TRP A 97 4.14 -0.56 -1.90
N SER A 98 4.18 -1.85 -1.63
CA SER A 98 3.53 -2.45 -0.45
C SER A 98 4.57 -2.74 0.62
N TYR A 99 4.25 -2.36 1.85
CA TYR A 99 5.11 -2.55 3.03
C TYR A 99 4.42 -3.45 4.04
N LEU A 100 5.22 -4.27 4.72
CA LEU A 100 4.75 -5.23 5.72
C LEU A 100 5.75 -5.29 6.87
N VAL A 101 5.25 -5.28 8.10
CA VAL A 101 6.04 -5.49 9.32
C VAL A 101 5.34 -6.54 10.16
N TYR A 102 5.95 -7.70 10.34
CA TYR A 102 5.60 -8.69 11.35
C TYR A 102 6.45 -8.49 12.59
N VAL A 103 5.87 -8.76 13.76
CA VAL A 103 6.58 -8.71 15.04
C VAL A 103 6.39 -10.02 15.80
N PHE A 104 7.50 -10.54 16.33
CA PHE A 104 7.56 -11.81 17.05
C PHE A 104 8.21 -11.55 18.42
N PRO A 105 7.46 -11.70 19.53
CA PRO A 105 8.04 -11.58 20.86
C PRO A 105 9.01 -12.74 21.10
N GLU A 106 10.19 -12.42 21.66
CA GLU A 106 11.20 -13.40 22.01
C GLU A 106 11.20 -13.71 23.52
N PRO A 107 11.64 -14.90 23.94
CA PRO A 107 11.67 -15.28 25.36
C PRO A 107 12.56 -14.39 26.22
N ASP A 108 13.58 -13.74 25.63
CA ASP A 108 14.52 -12.83 26.32
C ASP A 108 13.97 -11.41 26.48
N GLY A 109 12.70 -11.18 26.13
CA GLY A 109 12.03 -9.89 26.23
C GLY A 109 12.29 -8.95 25.06
N THR A 110 13.09 -9.33 24.08
CA THR A 110 13.28 -8.61 22.83
C THR A 110 12.15 -8.95 21.84
N THR A 111 12.10 -8.25 20.72
CA THR A 111 11.14 -8.49 19.63
C THR A 111 11.89 -8.63 18.31
N THR A 112 11.67 -9.72 17.60
CA THR A 112 12.12 -9.89 16.22
C THR A 112 11.09 -9.26 15.27
N LEU A 113 11.59 -8.48 14.30
CA LEU A 113 10.81 -7.91 13.22
C LEU A 113 11.20 -8.57 11.91
N VAL A 114 10.20 -8.93 11.11
CA VAL A 114 10.38 -9.28 9.69
C VAL A 114 9.67 -8.22 8.88
N MET A 115 10.44 -7.45 8.12
CA MET A 115 9.97 -6.30 7.35
C MET A 115 10.12 -6.60 5.86
N GLY A 116 9.09 -6.32 5.09
CA GLY A 116 9.07 -6.56 3.65
C GLY A 116 8.64 -5.32 2.88
N ALA A 117 9.28 -5.09 1.73
CA ALA A 117 8.85 -4.12 0.74
C ALA A 117 8.72 -4.81 -0.61
N ALA A 118 7.56 -4.71 -1.25
CA ALA A 118 7.27 -5.29 -2.55
C ALA A 118 6.96 -4.19 -3.57
N ASP A 119 7.66 -4.22 -4.70
CA ASP A 119 7.38 -3.35 -5.85
C ASP A 119 6.21 -3.94 -6.64
N LEU A 120 5.04 -3.30 -6.53
CA LEU A 120 3.85 -3.73 -7.24
C LEU A 120 3.89 -3.39 -8.73
N LYS A 121 4.72 -2.43 -9.17
CA LYS A 121 4.94 -2.11 -10.60
C LYS A 121 5.80 -3.15 -11.30
N GLY A 122 6.73 -3.76 -10.57
CA GLY A 122 7.66 -4.77 -11.09
C GLY A 122 7.00 -6.11 -11.43
N ARG A 123 5.73 -6.29 -11.09
CA ARG A 123 4.95 -7.41 -11.58
C ARG A 123 4.72 -7.21 -13.07
N GLN A 124 5.32 -8.06 -13.92
CA GLN A 124 4.95 -8.11 -15.33
C GLN A 124 3.42 -8.18 -15.40
N ALA A 125 2.82 -7.37 -16.28
CA ALA A 125 1.38 -7.35 -16.56
C ALA A 125 0.93 -8.70 -17.14
N GLY A 126 1.13 -9.76 -16.37
CA GLY A 126 0.61 -11.08 -16.57
C GLY A 126 -0.87 -11.02 -16.22
N LYS A 127 -1.70 -11.62 -17.07
CA LYS A 127 -3.14 -11.79 -16.89
C LYS A 127 -3.47 -11.90 -15.40
N ILE A 128 -4.22 -10.93 -14.89
CA ILE A 128 -4.76 -10.98 -13.53
C ILE A 128 -5.58 -12.25 -13.46
N SER A 129 -5.04 -13.29 -12.84
CA SER A 129 -5.77 -14.52 -12.56
C SER A 129 -6.82 -14.19 -11.49
N GLY A 130 -8.06 -14.00 -11.91
CA GLY A 130 -9.16 -13.51 -11.06
C GLY A 130 -9.25 -11.99 -11.13
N GLY A 131 -10.08 -11.45 -12.02
CA GLY A 131 -10.24 -10.02 -12.26
C GLY A 131 -10.52 -9.23 -10.98
N PHE A 132 -10.08 -7.97 -10.96
CA PHE A 132 -10.47 -7.05 -9.92
C PHE A 132 -12.00 -6.87 -9.97
N PRO A 133 -12.71 -6.75 -8.83
CA PRO A 133 -14.19 -6.76 -8.79
C PRO A 133 -14.84 -5.49 -9.35
N ALA A 134 -14.05 -4.54 -9.81
CA ALA A 134 -14.52 -3.29 -10.41
C ALA A 134 -13.74 -3.00 -11.70
N PRO A 135 -14.36 -2.39 -12.73
CA PRO A 135 -13.65 -1.95 -13.93
C PRO A 135 -12.78 -0.73 -13.63
N ALA A 136 -11.77 -0.47 -14.46
CA ALA A 136 -11.09 0.81 -14.47
C ALA A 136 -12.06 1.91 -14.95
N PHE A 137 -11.83 3.14 -14.49
CA PHE A 137 -12.64 4.29 -14.91
C PHE A 137 -12.48 4.52 -16.43
N PRO A 138 -13.58 4.79 -17.18
CA PRO A 138 -13.52 5.02 -18.63
C PRO A 138 -12.54 6.14 -18.99
N GLY A 139 -11.74 5.95 -20.02
CA GLY A 139 -10.72 6.91 -20.46
C GLY A 139 -9.51 7.02 -19.55
N SER A 140 -9.42 6.20 -18.50
CA SER A 140 -8.21 6.15 -17.65
C SER A 140 -7.01 5.56 -18.38
N THR A 141 -5.80 5.96 -17.94
CA THR A 141 -4.53 5.50 -18.49
C THR A 141 -3.80 4.58 -17.52
N ALA A 142 -2.96 3.69 -18.07
CA ALA A 142 -2.08 2.78 -17.30
C ALA A 142 -2.82 1.99 -16.18
N PRO A 143 -3.94 1.31 -16.47
CA PRO A 143 -4.60 0.49 -15.47
C PRO A 143 -3.68 -0.66 -15.05
N PHE A 144 -3.49 -0.80 -13.75
CA PHE A 144 -2.66 -1.84 -13.17
C PHE A 144 -3.39 -2.47 -11.98
N ALA A 145 -3.55 -3.78 -12.00
CA ALA A 145 -4.12 -4.48 -10.86
C ALA A 145 -3.10 -5.43 -10.25
N SER A 146 -3.14 -5.54 -8.93
CA SER A 146 -2.30 -6.45 -8.17
C SER A 146 -3.12 -7.20 -7.12
N ASN A 147 -2.61 -8.37 -6.75
CA ASN A 147 -3.15 -9.16 -5.66
C ASN A 147 -2.00 -9.43 -4.69
N VAL A 148 -2.10 -8.86 -3.50
CA VAL A 148 -1.19 -9.11 -2.39
C VAL A 148 -1.95 -9.89 -1.31
N GLU A 149 -1.22 -10.53 -0.40
CA GLU A 149 -1.77 -11.47 0.58
C GLU A 149 -3.05 -11.00 1.30
N PHE A 150 -3.17 -9.69 1.55
CA PHE A 150 -4.27 -9.12 2.34
C PHE A 150 -5.22 -8.21 1.54
N ALA A 151 -4.84 -7.82 0.31
CA ALA A 151 -5.64 -6.91 -0.49
C ALA A 151 -5.47 -7.14 -1.99
N ARG A 152 -6.52 -6.86 -2.75
CA ARG A 152 -6.44 -6.68 -4.21
C ARG A 152 -6.47 -5.19 -4.49
N THR A 153 -5.69 -4.74 -5.46
CA THR A 153 -5.66 -3.34 -5.84
C THR A 153 -5.88 -3.18 -7.34
N LEU A 154 -6.53 -2.08 -7.72
CA LEU A 154 -6.58 -1.60 -9.09
C LEU A 154 -6.17 -0.13 -9.06
N SER A 155 -5.11 0.23 -9.78
CA SER A 155 -4.65 1.60 -9.92
C SER A 155 -4.71 2.07 -11.35
N PHE A 156 -4.97 3.37 -11.55
CA PHE A 156 -4.96 4.03 -12.86
C PHE A 156 -4.80 5.54 -12.68
N SER A 157 -4.46 6.25 -13.76
CA SER A 157 -4.46 7.70 -13.79
C SER A 157 -5.59 8.22 -14.66
N THR A 158 -6.16 9.38 -14.30
CA THR A 158 -7.22 10.03 -15.06
C THR A 158 -7.12 11.55 -14.91
N THR A 159 -7.60 12.30 -15.88
CA THR A 159 -7.80 13.75 -15.80
C THR A 159 -9.15 14.15 -15.18
N ALA A 160 -10.04 13.18 -14.97
CA ALA A 160 -11.34 13.39 -14.31
C ALA A 160 -11.15 13.82 -12.85
N LYS A 161 -12.07 14.60 -12.33
CA LYS A 161 -12.09 14.96 -10.91
C LYS A 161 -12.44 13.75 -10.05
N GLU A 162 -11.96 13.76 -8.81
CA GLU A 162 -12.26 12.70 -7.84
C GLU A 162 -13.78 12.43 -7.72
N ASP A 163 -14.59 13.50 -7.68
CA ASP A 163 -16.05 13.38 -7.58
C ASP A 163 -16.64 12.58 -8.74
N GLU A 164 -16.18 12.81 -9.95
CA GLU A 164 -16.66 12.11 -11.16
C GLU A 164 -16.29 10.61 -11.08
N VAL A 165 -15.12 10.30 -10.54
CA VAL A 165 -14.69 8.91 -10.36
C VAL A 165 -15.50 8.22 -9.25
N VAL A 166 -15.76 8.90 -8.13
CA VAL A 166 -16.59 8.37 -7.05
C VAL A 166 -18.02 8.11 -7.56
N ASP A 167 -18.60 9.06 -8.31
CA ASP A 167 -19.95 8.92 -8.86
C ASP A 167 -20.05 7.77 -9.88
N PHE A 168 -19.01 7.56 -10.70
CA PHE A 168 -18.95 6.41 -11.57
C PHE A 168 -19.03 5.09 -10.79
N TYR A 169 -18.24 4.94 -9.72
CA TYR A 169 -18.27 3.72 -8.92
C TYR A 169 -19.56 3.58 -8.12
N ARG A 170 -20.16 4.68 -7.67
CA ARG A 170 -21.48 4.68 -7.02
C ARG A 170 -22.58 4.14 -7.95
N GLN A 171 -22.46 4.40 -9.26
CA GLN A 171 -23.40 3.91 -10.25
C GLN A 171 -23.10 2.47 -10.71
N THR A 172 -21.82 2.11 -10.79
CA THR A 172 -21.38 0.84 -11.40
C THR A 172 -21.37 -0.32 -10.42
N LEU A 173 -20.90 -0.10 -9.19
CA LEU A 173 -20.68 -1.14 -8.20
C LEU A 173 -21.93 -1.84 -7.66
N PRO A 174 -23.11 -1.18 -7.57
CA PRO A 174 -24.34 -1.84 -7.11
C PRO A 174 -24.75 -3.03 -7.97
N SER A 175 -24.48 -3.01 -9.28
CA SER A 175 -24.75 -4.16 -10.17
C SER A 175 -23.98 -5.41 -9.79
N GLY A 176 -22.82 -5.26 -9.12
CA GLY A 176 -22.00 -6.32 -8.55
C GLY A 176 -22.31 -6.63 -7.08
N GLY A 177 -23.40 -6.12 -6.53
CA GLY A 177 -23.79 -6.37 -5.13
C GLY A 177 -23.06 -5.51 -4.08
N TRP A 178 -22.26 -4.52 -4.48
CA TRP A 178 -21.61 -3.59 -3.58
C TRP A 178 -22.59 -2.52 -3.09
N LYS A 179 -22.50 -2.15 -1.82
CA LYS A 179 -23.27 -1.05 -1.21
C LYS A 179 -22.34 0.01 -0.69
N GLU A 180 -22.58 1.27 -1.03
CA GLU A 180 -21.79 2.38 -0.47
C GLU A 180 -22.08 2.50 1.03
N ARG A 181 -21.04 2.49 1.86
CA ARG A 181 -21.12 2.69 3.31
C ARG A 181 -20.77 4.12 3.69
N GLU A 182 -19.75 4.66 3.06
CA GLU A 182 -19.32 6.05 3.14
C GLU A 182 -18.75 6.46 1.77
N ARG A 183 -18.57 7.75 1.53
CA ARG A 183 -18.08 8.25 0.26
C ARG A 183 -16.79 7.55 -0.21
N GLY A 184 -16.86 6.90 -1.37
CA GLY A 184 -15.73 6.15 -1.94
C GLY A 184 -15.38 4.85 -1.21
N SER A 185 -16.26 4.38 -0.34
CA SER A 185 -16.09 3.15 0.42
C SER A 185 -17.32 2.26 0.26
N PHE A 186 -17.11 1.03 -0.21
CA PHE A 186 -18.17 0.10 -0.57
C PHE A 186 -17.98 -1.25 0.13
N VAL A 187 -19.06 -1.88 0.52
CA VAL A 187 -19.03 -3.18 1.23
C VAL A 187 -19.85 -4.23 0.48
N ARG A 188 -19.35 -5.47 0.48
CA ARG A 188 -20.03 -6.65 -0.07
C ARG A 188 -19.52 -7.92 0.63
N GLU A 189 -20.40 -8.71 1.22
CA GLU A 189 -20.09 -10.06 1.73
C GLU A 189 -18.81 -10.12 2.56
N GLY A 190 -18.66 -9.23 3.56
CA GLY A 190 -17.45 -9.17 4.39
C GLY A 190 -16.19 -8.68 3.66
N ARG A 191 -16.36 -8.03 2.51
CA ARG A 191 -15.30 -7.34 1.76
C ARG A 191 -15.56 -5.84 1.79
N LEU A 192 -14.46 -5.09 1.86
CA LEU A 192 -14.45 -3.63 1.81
C LEU A 192 -13.63 -3.19 0.60
N LEU A 193 -14.20 -2.34 -0.23
CA LEU A 193 -13.52 -1.70 -1.34
C LEU A 193 -13.42 -0.20 -1.05
N ARG A 194 -12.21 0.35 -1.08
CA ARG A 194 -11.94 1.77 -0.86
C ARG A 194 -11.36 2.41 -2.11
N LEU A 195 -11.84 3.60 -2.42
CA LEU A 195 -11.26 4.47 -3.43
C LEU A 195 -10.32 5.47 -2.74
N LEU A 196 -9.07 5.47 -3.15
CA LEU A 196 -8.05 6.42 -2.71
C LEU A 196 -7.64 7.26 -3.91
N SER A 197 -7.52 8.57 -3.73
CA SER A 197 -7.12 9.50 -4.78
C SER A 197 -5.91 10.33 -4.35
N LYS A 198 -5.06 10.66 -5.31
CA LYS A 198 -3.96 11.62 -5.11
C LYS A 198 -3.69 12.39 -6.39
N GLY A 199 -3.62 13.71 -6.28
CA GLY A 199 -3.23 14.58 -7.39
C GLY A 199 -1.77 14.32 -7.81
N GLU A 200 -1.53 14.19 -9.11
CA GLU A 200 -0.21 13.96 -9.73
C GLU A 200 -0.08 14.91 -10.94
N GLY A 201 0.27 16.17 -10.69
CA GLY A 201 0.33 17.21 -11.72
C GLY A 201 -1.04 17.58 -12.27
N LYS A 202 -1.28 17.28 -13.57
CA LYS A 202 -2.58 17.48 -14.23
C LYS A 202 -3.53 16.28 -14.06
N ASP A 203 -2.99 15.14 -13.67
CA ASP A 203 -3.71 13.89 -13.50
C ASP A 203 -4.03 13.63 -12.03
N VAL A 204 -5.00 12.76 -11.81
CA VAL A 204 -5.31 12.19 -10.51
C VAL A 204 -5.02 10.70 -10.58
N ARG A 205 -4.16 10.21 -9.68
CA ARG A 205 -3.96 8.80 -9.48
C ARG A 205 -5.07 8.26 -8.59
N ILE A 206 -5.73 7.23 -9.06
CA ILE A 206 -6.76 6.50 -8.33
C ILE A 206 -6.23 5.12 -7.98
N VAL A 207 -6.47 4.69 -6.75
CA VAL A 207 -6.21 3.32 -6.30
C VAL A 207 -7.46 2.79 -5.61
N LEU A 208 -8.03 1.74 -6.17
CA LEU A 208 -9.03 0.94 -5.50
C LEU A 208 -8.34 -0.15 -4.70
N VAL A 209 -8.68 -0.27 -3.44
CA VAL A 209 -8.17 -1.31 -2.55
C VAL A 209 -9.35 -2.15 -2.09
N GLU A 210 -9.36 -3.43 -2.42
CA GLU A 210 -10.31 -4.40 -1.87
C GLU A 210 -9.62 -5.25 -0.82
N GLU A 211 -10.19 -5.26 0.36
CA GLU A 211 -9.70 -5.98 1.53
C GLU A 211 -10.84 -6.70 2.27
N ALA A 212 -10.54 -7.54 3.26
CA ALA A 212 -11.57 -8.06 4.13
C ALA A 212 -12.18 -6.94 4.98
N ASP A 213 -13.50 -6.88 5.08
CA ASP A 213 -14.21 -5.94 5.97
C ASP A 213 -14.17 -6.51 7.40
N LEU A 214 -13.07 -6.25 8.08
CA LEU A 214 -12.88 -6.72 9.45
C LEU A 214 -13.18 -5.58 10.42
N ALA A 215 -13.98 -5.89 11.43
CA ALA A 215 -14.15 -5.00 12.56
C ALA A 215 -12.77 -4.71 13.19
N PRO A 216 -12.53 -3.47 13.70
CA PRO A 216 -11.32 -3.15 14.43
C PRO A 216 -11.07 -4.19 15.52
N LEU A 217 -9.87 -4.77 15.58
CA LEU A 217 -9.50 -5.61 16.70
C LEU A 217 -9.45 -4.73 17.96
N GLU A 218 -10.24 -5.09 18.94
CA GLU A 218 -9.98 -4.64 20.31
C GLU A 218 -8.64 -5.25 20.73
N ILE A 219 -7.62 -4.40 20.86
CA ILE A 219 -6.34 -4.80 21.44
C ILE A 219 -6.63 -5.07 22.92
N PRO A 220 -6.41 -6.29 23.44
CA PRO A 220 -6.59 -6.53 24.86
C PRO A 220 -5.76 -5.53 25.66
N LYS A 221 -6.40 -4.77 26.55
CA LYS A 221 -5.71 -3.93 27.51
C LYS A 221 -5.18 -4.87 28.60
N ASN A 222 -3.96 -5.33 28.48
CA ASN A 222 -3.20 -5.96 29.58
C ASN A 222 -2.28 -4.92 30.20
#